data_eaa9b123328036053055590aaf4e25f0
#
_entry.id   eaa9b123328036053055590aaf4e25f0
#
_cell.length_a   1.000
_cell.length_b   1.000
_cell.length_c   1.000
_cell.angle_alpha   90.00
_cell.angle_beta   90.00
_cell.angle_gamma   90.00
#
_symmetry.space_group_name_H-M   'P 1'
#
loop_
_entity.id
_entity.type
_entity.pdbx_description
1 polymer ?
#
loop_
_entity_poly.entity_id
_entity_poly.type
_entity_poly.pdbx_seq_one_letter_code
_entity_poly.pdbx_strand_id
1 'polypeptide(L)'
;MPDKNILSFSIDAVEKDILDWWEKNEIFKKLMEKNKDGKPFRFIDGPITANNPMGVHHAWGRGIKDTFLRYKAMTGHTCHYRNGFDTQGLWVEVEVEKELGFKDKKDIENYGMANFTRKCVERIKKYSGIIRDQSKRLGQWMDWDNSYYTHTDENIEGIWHFLKVCNERGWITTKQRPMPWCPRCGTSLSEHEMSGSHKEVTHTSVFVKAFVKDKDFDILVWTTTPWTLSSNVALAVNPDLDYVMIKYAGSDRKLVLAKHALRFIDVDREVLTSFKGSELVGLEYETFFPYLDAQKDIVHKVVPWEDVTADDGSGVVHIAPGCGAEDFDLGERLGLAKICPIDESGIFMDGFDFMSGKKASEVANEVFEKLDEQGKL
;
A
#
# COMPACT_ATOMS: atom_id res chain seq x y z
N MET A 1 63.89 20.38 -20.00
CA MET A 1 62.67 19.85 -19.37
C MET A 1 61.50 20.25 -20.28
N PRO A 2 60.75 19.33 -20.82
CA PRO A 2 59.63 19.72 -21.68
C PRO A 2 58.50 20.32 -20.82
N ASP A 3 58.01 21.43 -21.30
CA ASP A 3 56.93 22.24 -20.78
C ASP A 3 55.68 21.35 -20.60
N LYS A 4 55.20 21.16 -19.36
CA LYS A 4 53.96 20.47 -19.04
C LYS A 4 52.78 21.43 -19.20
N ASN A 5 52.53 21.93 -20.39
CA ASN A 5 51.23 22.46 -20.77
C ASN A 5 50.34 21.33 -21.30
N ILE A 6 50.04 20.35 -20.44
CA ILE A 6 48.88 19.53 -20.63
C ILE A 6 47.70 20.46 -20.33
N LEU A 7 47.05 20.97 -21.39
CA LEU A 7 45.76 21.60 -21.28
C LEU A 7 44.87 20.69 -20.43
N SER A 8 44.56 21.09 -19.22
CA SER A 8 43.64 20.33 -18.34
C SER A 8 42.26 20.35 -18.99
N PHE A 9 41.96 19.34 -19.80
CA PHE A 9 40.64 19.17 -20.39
C PHE A 9 39.65 18.92 -19.28
N SER A 10 38.74 19.86 -19.04
CA SER A 10 37.64 19.73 -18.10
C SER A 10 36.35 19.48 -18.85
N ILE A 11 35.80 18.29 -18.74
CA ILE A 11 34.49 17.94 -19.34
C ILE A 11 33.42 18.93 -18.85
N ASP A 12 33.39 19.21 -17.55
CA ASP A 12 32.43 20.15 -16.95
C ASP A 12 32.50 21.56 -17.58
N ALA A 13 33.69 22.06 -17.86
CA ALA A 13 33.86 23.37 -18.50
C ALA A 13 33.32 23.36 -19.94
N VAL A 14 33.68 22.32 -20.71
CA VAL A 14 33.22 22.18 -22.11
C VAL A 14 31.70 22.04 -22.18
N GLU A 15 31.10 21.28 -21.29
CA GLU A 15 29.63 21.11 -21.24
C GLU A 15 28.93 22.45 -20.93
N LYS A 16 29.44 23.22 -19.98
CA LYS A 16 28.90 24.55 -19.67
C LYS A 16 29.02 25.52 -20.85
N ASP A 17 30.17 25.53 -21.52
CA ASP A 17 30.36 26.36 -22.69
C ASP A 17 29.40 26.01 -23.83
N ILE A 18 29.12 24.71 -24.03
CA ILE A 18 28.15 24.25 -25.02
C ILE A 18 26.73 24.65 -24.66
N LEU A 19 26.33 24.50 -23.39
CA LEU A 19 25.00 24.90 -22.92
C LEU A 19 24.79 26.41 -23.12
N ASP A 20 25.77 27.22 -22.73
CA ASP A 20 25.74 28.67 -22.94
C ASP A 20 25.66 29.03 -24.43
N TRP A 21 26.37 28.31 -25.28
CA TRP A 21 26.32 28.52 -26.71
C TRP A 21 24.94 28.14 -27.28
N TRP A 22 24.32 27.02 -26.82
CA TRP A 22 22.96 26.66 -27.22
C TRP A 22 21.95 27.74 -26.89
N GLU A 23 22.03 28.31 -25.68
CA GLU A 23 21.11 29.33 -25.22
C GLU A 23 21.30 30.65 -26.03
N LYS A 24 22.53 31.14 -26.13
CA LYS A 24 22.86 32.37 -26.90
C LYS A 24 22.44 32.29 -28.37
N ASN A 25 22.51 31.12 -28.97
CA ASN A 25 22.19 30.92 -30.38
C ASN A 25 20.77 30.37 -30.60
N GLU A 26 19.95 30.24 -29.57
CA GLU A 26 18.57 29.72 -29.64
C GLU A 26 18.46 28.37 -30.40
N ILE A 27 19.42 27.49 -30.15
CA ILE A 27 19.55 26.21 -30.92
C ILE A 27 18.28 25.36 -30.82
N PHE A 28 17.67 25.28 -29.65
CA PHE A 28 16.41 24.55 -29.46
C PHE A 28 15.26 25.13 -30.28
N LYS A 29 15.09 26.44 -30.30
CA LYS A 29 14.09 27.12 -31.15
C LYS A 29 14.32 26.84 -32.65
N LYS A 30 15.57 26.97 -33.08
CA LYS A 30 15.95 26.67 -34.47
C LYS A 30 15.67 25.25 -34.87
N LEU A 31 15.86 24.30 -33.95
CA LEU A 31 15.51 22.88 -34.19
C LEU A 31 14.00 22.68 -34.34
N MET A 32 13.21 23.29 -33.47
CA MET A 32 11.75 23.21 -33.55
C MET A 32 11.23 23.82 -34.86
N GLU A 33 11.72 25.00 -35.23
CA GLU A 33 11.33 25.66 -36.47
C GLU A 33 11.74 24.86 -37.72
N LYS A 34 12.96 24.29 -37.71
CA LYS A 34 13.43 23.42 -38.81
C LYS A 34 12.52 22.21 -39.05
N ASN A 35 11.96 21.64 -38.00
CA ASN A 35 11.17 20.41 -38.08
C ASN A 35 9.64 20.66 -38.03
N LYS A 36 9.19 21.90 -38.08
CA LYS A 36 7.78 22.26 -37.85
C LYS A 36 6.77 21.55 -38.75
N ASP A 37 7.16 21.24 -40.00
CA ASP A 37 6.32 20.58 -40.99
C ASP A 37 6.58 19.07 -41.06
N GLY A 38 7.37 18.52 -40.14
CA GLY A 38 7.70 17.12 -40.06
C GLY A 38 6.57 16.26 -39.54
N LYS A 39 6.68 14.93 -39.70
CA LYS A 39 5.74 13.99 -39.12
C LYS A 39 5.67 14.16 -37.61
N PRO A 40 4.49 14.31 -37.00
CA PRO A 40 4.39 14.53 -35.55
C PRO A 40 4.92 13.32 -34.73
N PHE A 41 5.73 13.62 -33.72
CA PHE A 41 6.10 12.70 -32.65
C PHE A 41 5.62 13.30 -31.32
N ARG A 42 4.54 12.76 -30.80
CA ARG A 42 3.94 13.26 -29.56
C ARG A 42 4.65 12.64 -28.37
N PHE A 43 5.01 13.51 -27.43
CA PHE A 43 5.65 13.15 -26.17
C PHE A 43 5.02 13.97 -25.04
N ILE A 44 4.71 13.28 -23.95
CA ILE A 44 4.32 13.89 -22.68
C ILE A 44 5.19 13.26 -21.62
N ASP A 45 5.86 14.08 -20.84
CA ASP A 45 6.73 13.62 -19.76
C ASP A 45 5.89 12.96 -18.65
N GLY A 46 6.31 11.78 -18.16
CA GLY A 46 5.86 11.25 -16.89
C GLY A 46 6.50 12.09 -15.78
N PRO A 47 5.70 12.88 -15.03
CA PRO A 47 6.22 14.00 -14.28
C PRO A 47 6.98 13.52 -13.04
N ILE A 48 8.12 14.19 -12.76
CA ILE A 48 8.85 14.01 -11.50
C ILE A 48 8.11 14.78 -10.41
N THR A 49 7.98 14.18 -9.22
CA THR A 49 7.42 14.88 -8.06
C THR A 49 8.36 16.01 -7.62
N ALA A 50 7.83 17.24 -7.62
CA ALA A 50 8.60 18.44 -7.32
C ALA A 50 8.76 18.68 -5.81
N ASN A 51 9.27 17.72 -5.08
CA ASN A 51 9.42 17.75 -3.62
C ASN A 51 10.86 17.81 -3.12
N ASN A 52 11.83 17.35 -3.94
CA ASN A 52 13.26 17.31 -3.62
C ASN A 52 14.10 17.48 -4.90
N PRO A 53 15.43 17.70 -4.81
CA PRO A 53 16.30 17.68 -5.98
C PRO A 53 16.23 16.35 -6.71
N MET A 54 16.50 16.35 -8.00
CA MET A 54 16.47 15.18 -8.85
C MET A 54 17.53 14.17 -8.41
N GLY A 55 17.12 12.92 -8.18
CA GLY A 55 18.03 11.80 -7.92
C GLY A 55 18.62 11.22 -9.21
N VAL A 56 19.64 10.35 -9.07
CA VAL A 56 20.34 9.69 -10.21
C VAL A 56 19.38 8.92 -11.11
N HIS A 57 18.40 8.22 -10.55
CA HIS A 57 17.39 7.48 -11.32
C HIS A 57 16.51 8.39 -12.18
N HIS A 58 16.19 9.60 -11.69
CA HIS A 58 15.48 10.59 -12.48
C HIS A 58 16.36 11.11 -13.65
N ALA A 59 17.65 11.37 -13.39
CA ALA A 59 18.59 11.78 -14.43
C ALA A 59 18.72 10.68 -15.52
N TRP A 60 18.80 9.43 -15.12
CA TRP A 60 18.82 8.30 -16.04
C TRP A 60 17.55 8.26 -16.91
N GLY A 61 16.37 8.30 -16.28
CA GLY A 61 15.09 8.34 -17.01
C GLY A 61 15.01 9.51 -17.99
N ARG A 62 15.48 10.71 -17.61
CA ARG A 62 15.56 11.88 -18.49
C ARG A 62 16.50 11.68 -19.66
N GLY A 63 17.67 11.07 -19.44
CA GLY A 63 18.61 10.75 -20.50
C GLY A 63 18.02 9.81 -21.56
N ILE A 64 17.26 8.78 -21.14
CA ILE A 64 16.57 7.87 -22.05
C ILE A 64 15.51 8.62 -22.87
N LYS A 65 14.65 9.41 -22.22
CA LYS A 65 13.61 10.21 -22.90
C LYS A 65 14.22 11.18 -23.91
N ASP A 66 15.28 11.88 -23.54
CA ASP A 66 15.99 12.83 -24.41
C ASP A 66 16.61 12.13 -25.64
N THR A 67 17.14 10.93 -25.47
CA THR A 67 17.67 10.13 -26.57
C THR A 67 16.61 9.85 -27.64
N PHE A 68 15.41 9.45 -27.24
CA PHE A 68 14.30 9.23 -28.17
C PHE A 68 13.88 10.52 -28.89
N LEU A 69 13.75 11.62 -28.16
CA LEU A 69 13.38 12.92 -28.72
C LEU A 69 14.44 13.42 -29.71
N ARG A 70 15.71 13.32 -29.38
CA ARG A 70 16.82 13.70 -30.27
C ARG A 70 16.84 12.84 -31.53
N TYR A 71 16.71 11.54 -31.41
CA TYR A 71 16.65 10.64 -32.57
C TYR A 71 15.50 11.02 -33.49
N LYS A 72 14.31 11.24 -32.95
CA LYS A 72 13.15 11.67 -33.75
C LYS A 72 13.34 13.02 -34.39
N ALA A 73 13.89 13.97 -33.69
CA ALA A 73 14.21 15.29 -34.25
C ALA A 73 15.25 15.20 -35.37
N MET A 74 16.30 14.38 -35.21
CA MET A 74 17.32 14.15 -36.22
C MET A 74 16.77 13.50 -37.49
N THR A 75 15.72 12.67 -37.38
CA THR A 75 15.02 12.04 -38.52
C THR A 75 13.88 12.91 -39.06
N GLY A 76 13.85 14.20 -38.71
CA GLY A 76 12.94 15.19 -39.28
C GLY A 76 11.53 15.21 -38.72
N HIS A 77 11.30 14.61 -37.55
CA HIS A 77 9.99 14.68 -36.89
C HIS A 77 9.79 16.00 -36.17
N THR A 78 8.55 16.51 -36.17
CA THR A 78 8.11 17.54 -35.26
C THR A 78 7.86 16.94 -33.89
N CYS A 79 8.77 17.18 -32.95
CA CYS A 79 8.66 16.64 -31.59
C CYS A 79 7.87 17.58 -30.68
N HIS A 80 6.99 17.01 -29.87
CA HIS A 80 6.26 17.72 -28.84
C HIS A 80 7.00 17.59 -27.50
N TYR A 81 7.76 18.60 -27.13
CA TYR A 81 8.65 18.61 -25.95
C TYR A 81 7.91 19.00 -24.68
N ARG A 82 6.89 18.23 -24.28
CA ARG A 82 6.03 18.58 -23.14
C ARG A 82 6.60 18.03 -21.83
N ASN A 83 7.16 18.93 -21.02
CA ASN A 83 7.59 18.63 -19.65
C ASN A 83 6.42 18.73 -18.67
N GLY A 84 6.50 17.99 -17.56
CA GLY A 84 5.54 18.07 -16.47
C GLY A 84 6.21 17.96 -15.09
N PHE A 85 5.48 18.44 -14.08
CA PHE A 85 5.81 18.27 -12.67
C PHE A 85 4.63 17.70 -11.94
N ASP A 86 4.86 16.59 -11.21
CA ASP A 86 3.93 16.08 -10.21
C ASP A 86 4.06 16.95 -8.96
N THR A 87 2.93 17.44 -8.49
CA THR A 87 2.92 18.50 -7.49
C THR A 87 1.92 18.25 -6.38
N GLN A 88 1.43 17.03 -6.25
CA GLN A 88 0.40 16.65 -5.28
C GLN A 88 0.77 15.37 -4.54
N GLY A 89 0.02 15.09 -3.46
CA GLY A 89 0.06 13.86 -2.72
C GLY A 89 1.10 13.81 -1.60
N LEU A 90 1.18 12.66 -0.95
CA LEU A 90 1.95 12.42 0.27
C LEU A 90 3.42 12.81 0.18
N TRP A 91 4.06 12.63 -0.97
CA TRP A 91 5.48 12.93 -1.15
C TRP A 91 5.81 14.41 -0.95
N VAL A 92 4.87 15.30 -1.26
CA VAL A 92 5.02 16.75 -1.00
C VAL A 92 4.69 17.05 0.45
N GLU A 93 3.56 16.52 0.94
CA GLU A 93 3.05 16.76 2.29
C GLU A 93 4.04 16.33 3.36
N VAL A 94 4.53 15.08 3.31
CA VAL A 94 5.46 14.52 4.30
C VAL A 94 6.75 15.35 4.41
N GLU A 95 7.25 15.88 3.32
CA GLU A 95 8.44 16.74 3.37
C GLU A 95 8.15 18.09 4.03
N VAL A 96 6.97 18.67 3.81
CA VAL A 96 6.53 19.90 4.51
C VAL A 96 6.26 19.62 5.99
N GLU A 97 5.64 18.50 6.33
CA GLU A 97 5.44 18.05 7.72
C GLU A 97 6.77 17.95 8.47
N LYS A 98 7.80 17.36 7.83
CA LYS A 98 9.14 17.26 8.40
C LYS A 98 9.77 18.64 8.63
N GLU A 99 9.65 19.56 7.67
CA GLU A 99 10.14 20.94 7.80
C GLU A 99 9.47 21.69 8.95
N LEU A 100 8.17 21.42 9.21
CA LEU A 100 7.39 22.03 10.27
C LEU A 100 7.49 21.27 11.62
N GLY A 101 8.12 20.10 11.63
CA GLY A 101 8.26 19.26 12.82
C GLY A 101 6.98 18.56 13.27
N PHE A 102 6.04 18.34 12.36
CA PHE A 102 4.76 17.68 12.61
C PHE A 102 4.92 16.19 12.87
N LYS A 103 4.09 15.64 13.76
CA LYS A 103 4.11 14.22 14.14
C LYS A 103 3.00 13.41 13.46
N ASP A 104 1.83 14.02 13.31
CA ASP A 104 0.64 13.39 12.72
C ASP A 104 -0.21 14.43 11.94
N LYS A 105 -1.32 13.97 11.37
CA LYS A 105 -2.23 14.82 10.57
C LYS A 105 -2.97 15.88 11.40
N LYS A 106 -3.16 15.68 12.70
CA LYS A 106 -3.80 16.67 13.58
C LYS A 106 -2.98 17.96 13.68
N ASP A 107 -1.65 17.85 13.57
CA ASP A 107 -0.76 19.01 13.54
C ASP A 107 -1.05 19.89 12.32
N ILE A 108 -1.44 19.32 11.17
CA ILE A 108 -1.84 20.06 9.97
C ILE A 108 -3.15 20.83 10.23
N GLU A 109 -4.13 20.19 10.85
CA GLU A 109 -5.42 20.82 11.20
C GLU A 109 -5.18 22.00 12.14
N ASN A 110 -4.37 21.81 13.19
CA ASN A 110 -4.01 22.84 14.16
C ASN A 110 -3.24 24.00 13.50
N TYR A 111 -2.35 23.74 12.56
CA TYR A 111 -1.60 24.75 11.79
C TYR A 111 -2.50 25.51 10.81
N GLY A 112 -3.58 24.86 10.36
CA GLY A 112 -4.57 25.34 9.40
C GLY A 112 -4.25 24.90 7.96
N MET A 113 -5.22 24.24 7.33
CA MET A 113 -5.12 23.65 5.99
C MET A 113 -4.60 24.65 4.95
N ALA A 114 -5.12 25.90 4.93
CA ALA A 114 -4.70 26.92 3.98
C ALA A 114 -3.23 27.33 4.14
N ASN A 115 -2.73 27.35 5.38
CA ASN A 115 -1.32 27.66 5.67
C ASN A 115 -0.42 26.51 5.21
N PHE A 116 -0.82 25.28 5.49
CA PHE A 116 -0.10 24.08 5.07
C PHE A 116 -0.04 23.96 3.54
N THR A 117 -1.18 24.11 2.85
CA THR A 117 -1.24 24.10 1.38
C THR A 117 -0.32 25.14 0.77
N ARG A 118 -0.27 26.34 1.36
CA ARG A 118 0.65 27.41 0.88
C ARG A 118 2.10 26.99 1.01
N LYS A 119 2.48 26.32 2.08
CA LYS A 119 3.82 25.74 2.28
C LYS A 119 4.15 24.67 1.25
N CYS A 120 3.19 23.80 0.92
CA CYS A 120 3.34 22.82 -0.15
C CYS A 120 3.60 23.51 -1.51
N VAL A 121 2.82 24.55 -1.86
CA VAL A 121 3.01 25.31 -3.10
C VAL A 121 4.37 26.03 -3.14
N GLU A 122 4.82 26.61 -2.03
CA GLU A 122 6.16 27.23 -1.92
C GLU A 122 7.26 26.18 -2.18
N ARG A 123 7.14 25.01 -1.59
CA ARG A 123 8.07 23.89 -1.80
C ARG A 123 8.11 23.46 -3.27
N ILE A 124 6.94 23.25 -3.89
CA ILE A 124 6.82 22.88 -5.30
C ILE A 124 7.53 23.90 -6.21
N LYS A 125 7.29 25.20 -6.02
CA LYS A 125 7.95 26.27 -6.79
C LYS A 125 9.47 26.22 -6.67
N LYS A 126 9.98 25.98 -5.47
CA LYS A 126 11.42 25.83 -5.22
C LYS A 126 12.01 24.64 -5.98
N TYR A 127 11.42 23.46 -5.80
CA TYR A 127 12.02 22.23 -6.32
C TYR A 127 11.76 22.01 -7.80
N SER A 128 10.65 22.45 -8.36
CA SER A 128 10.45 22.45 -9.83
C SER A 128 11.51 23.30 -10.54
N GLY A 129 11.87 24.47 -9.96
CA GLY A 129 12.99 25.28 -10.44
C GLY A 129 14.33 24.53 -10.41
N ILE A 130 14.66 23.91 -9.27
CA ILE A 130 15.89 23.12 -9.11
C ILE A 130 15.92 21.94 -10.10
N ILE A 131 14.84 21.16 -10.22
CA ILE A 131 14.76 20.02 -11.16
C ILE A 131 14.91 20.49 -12.60
N ARG A 132 14.29 21.60 -12.98
CA ARG A 132 14.46 22.22 -14.30
C ARG A 132 15.94 22.56 -14.57
N ASP A 133 16.60 23.21 -13.64
CA ASP A 133 18.00 23.64 -13.81
C ASP A 133 18.94 22.42 -13.85
N GLN A 134 18.71 21.41 -13.03
CA GLN A 134 19.42 20.13 -13.10
C GLN A 134 19.19 19.43 -14.44
N SER A 135 17.96 19.46 -14.98
CA SER A 135 17.66 18.85 -16.29
C SER A 135 18.32 19.61 -17.46
N LYS A 136 18.34 20.94 -17.39
CA LYS A 136 19.10 21.78 -18.33
C LYS A 136 20.59 21.45 -18.25
N ARG A 137 21.13 21.26 -17.04
CA ARG A 137 22.53 20.87 -16.84
C ARG A 137 22.88 19.50 -17.47
N LEU A 138 21.93 18.55 -17.51
CA LEU A 138 22.07 17.30 -18.25
C LEU A 138 22.03 17.47 -19.78
N GLY A 139 21.77 18.69 -20.27
CA GLY A 139 21.61 18.98 -21.67
C GLY A 139 20.25 18.58 -22.26
N GLN A 140 19.27 18.25 -21.44
CA GLN A 140 17.93 17.88 -21.89
C GLN A 140 17.21 19.05 -22.54
N TRP A 141 16.59 18.82 -23.69
CA TRP A 141 15.75 19.78 -24.38
C TRP A 141 14.28 19.55 -24.10
N MET A 142 13.62 20.57 -23.56
CA MET A 142 12.17 20.60 -23.30
C MET A 142 11.67 22.04 -23.47
N ASP A 143 10.37 22.17 -23.71
CA ASP A 143 9.67 23.45 -23.62
C ASP A 143 9.38 23.73 -22.13
N TRP A 144 10.40 24.25 -21.44
CA TRP A 144 10.38 24.47 -20.00
C TRP A 144 9.36 25.51 -19.57
N ASP A 145 9.08 26.49 -20.42
CA ASP A 145 8.17 27.61 -20.11
C ASP A 145 6.71 27.19 -20.18
N ASN A 146 6.42 26.16 -20.96
CA ASN A 146 5.09 25.55 -21.08
C ASN A 146 4.97 24.20 -20.36
N SER A 147 5.72 24.00 -19.28
CA SER A 147 5.59 22.82 -18.44
C SER A 147 4.20 22.77 -17.80
N TYR A 148 3.60 21.57 -17.73
CA TYR A 148 2.37 21.40 -16.96
C TYR A 148 2.67 21.07 -15.49
N TYR A 149 1.76 21.46 -14.62
CA TYR A 149 1.81 21.17 -13.17
C TYR A 149 0.48 20.52 -12.77
N THR A 150 0.53 19.42 -12.05
CA THR A 150 -0.68 18.64 -11.76
C THR A 150 -1.67 19.36 -10.83
N HIS A 151 -1.26 20.41 -10.13
CA HIS A 151 -2.13 21.22 -9.26
C HIS A 151 -2.76 22.44 -9.94
N THR A 152 -2.48 22.70 -11.24
CA THR A 152 -3.09 23.84 -11.92
C THR A 152 -4.55 23.58 -12.30
N ASP A 153 -5.34 24.63 -12.38
CA ASP A 153 -6.76 24.54 -12.70
C ASP A 153 -7.00 23.85 -14.05
N GLU A 154 -6.17 24.15 -15.06
CA GLU A 154 -6.27 23.52 -16.38
C GLU A 154 -6.08 22.00 -16.34
N ASN A 155 -5.12 21.54 -15.50
CA ASN A 155 -4.90 20.10 -15.34
C ASN A 155 -6.06 19.45 -14.56
N ILE A 156 -6.55 20.13 -13.53
CA ILE A 156 -7.67 19.66 -12.71
C ILE A 156 -8.95 19.59 -13.55
N GLU A 157 -9.25 20.60 -14.38
CA GLU A 157 -10.39 20.59 -15.31
C GLU A 157 -10.32 19.42 -16.29
N GLY A 158 -9.13 19.10 -16.80
CA GLY A 158 -8.92 17.93 -17.66
C GLY A 158 -9.26 16.61 -16.97
N ILE A 159 -8.84 16.46 -15.71
CA ILE A 159 -9.16 15.27 -14.88
C ILE A 159 -10.67 15.20 -14.59
N TRP A 160 -11.29 16.32 -14.23
CA TRP A 160 -12.74 16.37 -14.00
C TRP A 160 -13.54 16.03 -15.26
N HIS A 161 -13.08 16.49 -16.43
CA HIS A 161 -13.72 16.11 -17.69
C HIS A 161 -13.65 14.59 -17.93
N PHE A 162 -12.47 13.99 -17.69
CA PHE A 162 -12.30 12.54 -17.78
C PHE A 162 -13.23 11.78 -16.82
N LEU A 163 -13.28 12.18 -15.54
CA LEU A 163 -14.18 11.57 -14.55
C LEU A 163 -15.65 11.73 -14.94
N LYS A 164 -16.06 12.90 -15.45
CA LYS A 164 -17.42 13.13 -15.95
C LYS A 164 -17.80 12.14 -17.04
N VAL A 165 -16.94 11.96 -18.05
CA VAL A 165 -17.18 10.99 -19.13
C VAL A 165 -17.26 9.56 -18.61
N CYS A 166 -16.40 9.18 -17.67
CA CYS A 166 -16.45 7.86 -17.02
C CYS A 166 -17.77 7.65 -16.27
N ASN A 167 -18.23 8.67 -15.54
CA ASN A 167 -19.50 8.62 -14.82
C ASN A 167 -20.70 8.50 -15.78
N GLU A 168 -20.74 9.30 -16.85
CA GLU A 168 -21.77 9.23 -17.89
C GLU A 168 -21.86 7.85 -18.56
N ARG A 169 -20.72 7.12 -18.63
CA ARG A 169 -20.66 5.75 -19.14
C ARG A 169 -20.97 4.67 -18.09
N GLY A 170 -21.27 5.05 -16.85
CA GLY A 170 -21.54 4.12 -15.76
C GLY A 170 -20.32 3.34 -15.27
N TRP A 171 -19.09 3.85 -15.51
CA TRP A 171 -17.85 3.17 -15.14
C TRP A 171 -17.39 3.53 -13.71
N ILE A 172 -17.97 4.57 -13.13
CA ILE A 172 -17.66 4.97 -11.76
C ILE A 172 -18.74 4.43 -10.83
N THR A 173 -18.30 3.68 -9.81
CA THR A 173 -19.17 3.13 -8.77
C THR A 173 -18.56 3.36 -7.40
N THR A 174 -19.39 3.41 -6.37
CA THR A 174 -18.93 3.43 -4.97
C THR A 174 -18.88 2.01 -4.45
N LYS A 175 -17.71 1.59 -3.91
CA LYS A 175 -17.50 0.29 -3.27
C LYS A 175 -16.66 0.44 -2.03
N GLN A 176 -16.81 -0.51 -1.10
CA GLN A 176 -15.88 -0.70 0.02
C GLN A 176 -14.84 -1.74 -0.37
N ARG A 177 -13.60 -1.55 0.09
CA ARG A 177 -12.52 -2.51 -0.08
C ARG A 177 -11.47 -2.30 1.02
N PRO A 178 -10.97 -3.35 1.66
CA PRO A 178 -9.79 -3.26 2.50
C PRO A 178 -8.59 -2.81 1.66
N MET A 179 -7.81 -1.90 2.22
CA MET A 179 -6.61 -1.38 1.58
C MET A 179 -5.50 -1.22 2.62
N PRO A 180 -4.22 -1.38 2.22
CA PRO A 180 -3.12 -0.97 3.08
C PRO A 180 -3.31 0.47 3.54
N TRP A 181 -3.20 0.70 4.83
CA TRP A 181 -3.49 1.99 5.46
C TRP A 181 -2.32 2.46 6.30
N CYS A 182 -1.96 3.73 6.18
CA CYS A 182 -0.96 4.36 7.03
C CYS A 182 -1.65 5.19 8.14
N PRO A 183 -1.65 4.73 9.40
CA PRO A 183 -2.32 5.46 10.49
C PRO A 183 -1.65 6.81 10.80
N ARG A 184 -0.34 6.97 10.52
CA ARG A 184 0.34 8.26 10.65
C ARG A 184 -0.14 9.28 9.61
N CYS A 185 -0.28 8.83 8.37
CA CYS A 185 -0.66 9.70 7.26
C CYS A 185 -2.19 9.82 7.09
N GLY A 186 -2.99 8.98 7.76
CA GLY A 186 -4.45 8.97 7.67
C GLY A 186 -4.94 8.72 6.23
N THR A 187 -4.28 7.81 5.50
CA THR A 187 -4.62 7.54 4.11
C THR A 187 -4.26 6.11 3.68
N SER A 188 -4.94 5.64 2.64
CA SER A 188 -4.59 4.40 1.96
C SER A 188 -3.25 4.53 1.22
N LEU A 189 -2.52 3.42 1.12
CA LEU A 189 -1.25 3.32 0.41
C LEU A 189 -1.42 2.53 -0.88
N SER A 190 -0.82 3.02 -1.95
CA SER A 190 -0.66 2.28 -3.21
C SER A 190 0.52 1.31 -3.14
N GLU A 191 0.55 0.32 -4.05
CA GLU A 191 1.69 -0.59 -4.17
C GLU A 191 3.01 0.14 -4.44
N HIS A 192 2.99 1.24 -5.21
CA HIS A 192 4.17 2.05 -5.48
C HIS A 192 4.74 2.70 -4.23
N GLU A 193 3.89 3.12 -3.30
CA GLU A 193 4.30 3.73 -2.03
C GLU A 193 4.88 2.70 -1.07
N MET A 194 4.44 1.45 -1.16
CA MET A 194 4.94 0.34 -0.34
C MET A 194 6.18 -0.34 -0.94
N SER A 195 6.39 -0.22 -2.25
CA SER A 195 7.50 -0.89 -2.95
C SER A 195 8.86 -0.50 -2.36
N GLY A 196 9.65 -1.51 -1.98
CA GLY A 196 10.96 -1.32 -1.36
C GLY A 196 10.92 -0.85 0.10
N SER A 197 9.74 -0.74 0.72
CA SER A 197 9.57 -0.33 2.12
C SER A 197 9.38 -1.49 3.09
N HIS A 198 9.35 -2.72 2.60
CA HIS A 198 9.20 -3.91 3.42
C HIS A 198 10.39 -4.07 4.37
N LYS A 199 10.07 -4.40 5.63
CA LYS A 199 11.05 -4.70 6.67
C LYS A 199 10.67 -6.01 7.34
N GLU A 200 11.68 -6.81 7.68
CA GLU A 200 11.47 -7.94 8.55
C GLU A 200 11.21 -7.45 9.98
N VAL A 201 10.13 -7.91 10.56
CA VAL A 201 9.74 -7.59 11.94
C VAL A 201 9.38 -8.88 12.66
N THR A 202 9.67 -8.95 13.96
CA THR A 202 9.27 -10.08 14.79
C THR A 202 7.88 -9.80 15.36
N HIS A 203 6.93 -10.69 15.11
CA HIS A 203 5.60 -10.68 15.69
C HIS A 203 5.36 -11.89 16.55
N THR A 204 4.57 -11.73 17.61
CA THR A 204 4.01 -12.86 18.35
C THR A 204 2.80 -13.38 17.57
N SER A 205 2.88 -14.61 17.09
CA SER A 205 1.73 -15.34 16.57
C SER A 205 1.06 -16.15 17.67
N VAL A 206 -0.20 -16.48 17.48
CA VAL A 206 -0.97 -17.20 18.48
C VAL A 206 -1.77 -18.32 17.83
N PHE A 207 -1.83 -19.46 18.53
CA PHE A 207 -2.78 -20.53 18.27
C PHE A 207 -3.95 -20.37 19.25
N VAL A 208 -5.17 -20.35 18.73
CA VAL A 208 -6.38 -20.20 19.53
C VAL A 208 -7.36 -21.34 19.25
N LYS A 209 -8.09 -21.75 20.26
CA LYS A 209 -9.11 -22.81 20.17
C LYS A 209 -10.48 -22.19 19.91
N ALA A 210 -11.10 -22.56 18.81
CA ALA A 210 -12.50 -22.25 18.52
C ALA A 210 -13.38 -23.41 19.02
N PHE A 211 -14.19 -23.14 20.03
CA PHE A 211 -15.06 -24.13 20.65
C PHE A 211 -16.23 -24.45 19.72
N VAL A 212 -16.27 -25.67 19.18
CA VAL A 212 -17.34 -26.11 18.29
C VAL A 212 -18.60 -26.43 19.11
N LYS A 213 -19.72 -25.82 18.70
CA LYS A 213 -21.01 -26.01 19.39
C LYS A 213 -21.49 -27.47 19.27
N ASP A 214 -22.03 -27.97 20.33
CA ASP A 214 -22.61 -29.34 20.40
C ASP A 214 -21.63 -30.47 20.04
N LYS A 215 -20.32 -30.22 20.19
CA LYS A 215 -19.23 -31.17 19.94
C LYS A 215 -18.26 -31.21 21.12
N ASP A 216 -17.56 -32.33 21.24
CA ASP A 216 -16.54 -32.59 22.26
C ASP A 216 -15.10 -32.25 21.76
N PHE A 217 -14.99 -31.46 20.72
CA PHE A 217 -13.73 -31.02 20.15
C PHE A 217 -13.73 -29.54 19.83
N ASP A 218 -12.53 -29.00 19.72
CA ASP A 218 -12.23 -27.61 19.33
C ASP A 218 -11.46 -27.61 18.01
N ILE A 219 -11.50 -26.47 17.29
CA ILE A 219 -10.73 -26.28 16.08
C ILE A 219 -9.56 -25.35 16.42
N LEU A 220 -8.34 -25.76 16.08
CA LEU A 220 -7.15 -24.95 16.26
C LEU A 220 -7.03 -23.94 15.12
N VAL A 221 -6.94 -22.68 15.48
CA VAL A 221 -6.81 -21.54 14.56
C VAL A 221 -5.49 -20.85 14.82
N TRP A 222 -4.81 -20.38 13.78
CA TRP A 222 -3.56 -19.62 13.91
C TRP A 222 -3.71 -18.22 13.32
N THR A 223 -3.12 -17.23 14.00
CA THR A 223 -3.05 -15.85 13.49
C THR A 223 -1.77 -15.14 13.91
N THR A 224 -1.27 -14.25 13.05
CA THR A 224 -0.20 -13.29 13.34
C THR A 224 -0.72 -11.92 13.76
N THR A 225 -2.03 -11.71 13.69
CA THR A 225 -2.70 -10.44 13.98
C THR A 225 -3.81 -10.64 15.02
N PRO A 226 -3.47 -10.89 16.30
CA PRO A 226 -4.44 -11.27 17.32
C PRO A 226 -5.58 -10.24 17.53
N TRP A 227 -5.33 -8.98 17.23
CA TRP A 227 -6.34 -7.91 17.32
C TRP A 227 -7.53 -8.11 16.36
N THR A 228 -7.31 -8.78 15.20
CA THR A 228 -8.38 -9.04 14.22
C THR A 228 -9.36 -10.12 14.66
N LEU A 229 -9.04 -10.90 15.70
CA LEU A 229 -9.95 -11.88 16.29
C LEU A 229 -11.24 -11.22 16.83
N SER A 230 -11.18 -9.92 17.20
CA SER A 230 -12.37 -9.13 17.57
C SER A 230 -13.37 -8.95 16.42
N SER A 231 -12.91 -9.11 15.19
CA SER A 231 -13.68 -8.97 13.96
C SER A 231 -13.88 -10.31 13.22
N ASN A 232 -13.56 -11.42 13.88
CA ASN A 232 -13.78 -12.75 13.34
C ASN A 232 -15.28 -13.00 13.06
N VAL A 233 -15.61 -13.55 11.89
CA VAL A 233 -17.00 -13.85 11.50
C VAL A 233 -17.15 -15.29 10.99
N ALA A 234 -16.05 -15.93 10.58
CA ALA A 234 -16.03 -17.32 10.12
C ALA A 234 -14.65 -17.94 10.34
N LEU A 235 -14.56 -19.27 10.25
CA LEU A 235 -13.32 -20.00 10.07
C LEU A 235 -13.33 -20.62 8.67
N ALA A 236 -12.22 -20.52 7.94
CA ALA A 236 -12.09 -21.12 6.63
C ALA A 236 -11.19 -22.36 6.66
N VAL A 237 -11.61 -23.37 5.94
CA VAL A 237 -10.87 -24.62 5.73
C VAL A 237 -10.85 -24.98 4.25
N ASN A 238 -9.78 -25.62 3.81
CA ASN A 238 -9.76 -26.18 2.47
C ASN A 238 -10.46 -27.54 2.47
N PRO A 239 -11.54 -27.73 1.69
CA PRO A 239 -12.32 -28.95 1.68
C PRO A 239 -11.52 -30.21 1.31
N ASP A 240 -10.47 -30.06 0.52
CA ASP A 240 -9.67 -31.18 -0.02
C ASP A 240 -8.44 -31.52 0.84
N LEU A 241 -8.07 -30.68 1.80
CA LEU A 241 -6.97 -30.98 2.71
C LEU A 241 -7.35 -32.02 3.74
N ASP A 242 -6.33 -32.75 4.23
CA ASP A 242 -6.49 -33.72 5.32
C ASP A 242 -6.39 -33.03 6.67
N TYR A 243 -7.39 -33.22 7.52
CA TYR A 243 -7.45 -32.80 8.92
C TYR A 243 -7.40 -34.01 9.83
N VAL A 244 -6.95 -33.79 11.04
CA VAL A 244 -6.88 -34.80 12.08
C VAL A 244 -7.55 -34.34 13.35
N MET A 245 -8.15 -35.26 14.06
CA MET A 245 -8.60 -35.05 15.43
C MET A 245 -7.61 -35.72 16.36
N ILE A 246 -7.13 -34.97 17.32
CA ILE A 246 -6.17 -35.46 18.32
C ILE A 246 -6.73 -35.36 19.73
N LYS A 247 -6.30 -36.30 20.58
CA LYS A 247 -6.34 -36.15 22.03
C LYS A 247 -4.96 -35.73 22.48
N TYR A 248 -4.88 -34.77 23.40
CA TYR A 248 -3.59 -34.25 23.89
C TYR A 248 -3.60 -34.14 25.42
N ALA A 249 -2.40 -34.17 26.01
CA ALA A 249 -2.26 -34.11 27.44
C ALA A 249 -2.73 -32.76 27.98
N GLY A 250 -3.46 -32.78 29.12
CA GLY A 250 -3.94 -31.57 29.78
C GLY A 250 -5.31 -31.04 29.35
N SER A 251 -6.03 -31.77 28.45
CA SER A 251 -7.38 -31.39 28.04
C SER A 251 -8.31 -32.63 27.95
N ASP A 252 -9.54 -32.44 28.40
CA ASP A 252 -10.62 -33.42 28.19
C ASP A 252 -11.27 -33.26 26.80
N ARG A 253 -11.11 -32.13 26.15
CA ARG A 253 -11.60 -31.87 24.80
C ARG A 253 -10.56 -32.29 23.76
N LYS A 254 -11.04 -32.79 22.64
CA LYS A 254 -10.21 -33.11 21.48
C LYS A 254 -9.89 -31.84 20.69
N LEU A 255 -8.86 -31.91 19.84
CA LEU A 255 -8.45 -30.80 19.01
C LEU A 255 -8.39 -31.20 17.54
N VAL A 256 -8.95 -30.37 16.66
CA VAL A 256 -8.94 -30.55 15.21
C VAL A 256 -8.02 -29.53 14.57
N LEU A 257 -7.12 -30.00 13.70
CA LEU A 257 -6.18 -29.19 12.94
C LEU A 257 -5.82 -29.92 11.63
N ALA A 258 -5.24 -29.19 10.67
CA ALA A 258 -4.73 -29.85 9.47
C ALA A 258 -3.59 -30.82 9.80
N LYS A 259 -3.53 -31.94 9.10
CA LYS A 259 -2.56 -33.01 9.37
C LYS A 259 -1.09 -32.51 9.36
N HIS A 260 -0.73 -31.61 8.47
CA HIS A 260 0.62 -31.04 8.40
C HIS A 260 0.96 -30.19 9.63
N ALA A 261 -0.03 -29.59 10.27
CA ALA A 261 0.14 -28.72 11.43
C ALA A 261 0.48 -29.49 12.72
N LEU A 262 0.41 -30.82 12.71
CA LEU A 262 0.90 -31.67 13.81
C LEU A 262 2.34 -31.34 14.21
N ARG A 263 3.16 -30.86 13.27
CA ARG A 263 4.56 -30.46 13.53
C ARG A 263 4.73 -29.30 14.51
N PHE A 264 3.66 -28.51 14.71
CA PHE A 264 3.67 -27.38 15.63
C PHE A 264 3.16 -27.72 17.03
N ILE A 265 2.65 -28.94 17.23
CA ILE A 265 2.11 -29.40 18.50
C ILE A 265 3.20 -30.18 19.25
N ASP A 266 3.80 -29.53 20.22
CA ASP A 266 4.89 -30.11 21.05
C ASP A 266 4.37 -30.60 22.42
N VAL A 267 3.30 -31.39 22.39
CA VAL A 267 2.75 -32.08 23.57
C VAL A 267 2.45 -33.51 23.22
N ASP A 268 2.41 -34.41 24.26
CA ASP A 268 2.00 -35.80 24.10
C ASP A 268 0.57 -35.84 23.53
N ARG A 269 0.45 -36.50 22.40
CA ARG A 269 -0.81 -36.56 21.64
C ARG A 269 -1.07 -37.91 20.99
N GLU A 270 -2.32 -38.24 20.82
CA GLU A 270 -2.80 -39.39 20.07
C GLU A 270 -3.66 -38.91 18.91
N VAL A 271 -3.42 -39.39 17.71
CA VAL A 271 -4.25 -39.12 16.54
C VAL A 271 -5.40 -40.13 16.55
N LEU A 272 -6.60 -39.63 16.73
CA LEU A 272 -7.81 -40.47 16.84
C LEU A 272 -8.39 -40.81 15.48
N THR A 273 -8.47 -39.87 14.57
CA THR A 273 -9.01 -40.03 13.22
C THR A 273 -8.46 -38.98 12.27
N SER A 274 -8.59 -39.26 10.97
CA SER A 274 -8.25 -38.30 9.87
C SER A 274 -9.45 -38.25 8.93
N PHE A 275 -9.73 -37.03 8.41
CA PHE A 275 -10.87 -36.74 7.54
C PHE A 275 -10.58 -35.56 6.63
N LYS A 276 -11.46 -35.31 5.67
CA LYS A 276 -11.34 -34.19 4.75
C LYS A 276 -11.92 -32.91 5.36
N GLY A 277 -11.36 -31.73 4.97
CA GLY A 277 -11.86 -30.45 5.44
C GLY A 277 -13.34 -30.21 5.10
N SER A 278 -13.85 -30.86 4.05
CA SER A 278 -15.28 -30.82 3.71
C SER A 278 -16.20 -31.27 4.84
N GLU A 279 -15.71 -32.12 5.76
CA GLU A 279 -16.50 -32.60 6.93
C GLU A 279 -16.61 -31.54 8.04
N LEU A 280 -15.77 -30.50 8.02
CA LEU A 280 -15.83 -29.40 8.96
C LEU A 280 -16.76 -28.28 8.50
N VAL A 281 -17.03 -28.18 7.19
CA VAL A 281 -17.85 -27.11 6.60
C VAL A 281 -19.26 -27.12 7.19
N GLY A 282 -19.71 -25.95 7.62
CA GLY A 282 -21.04 -25.73 8.20
C GLY A 282 -21.11 -25.94 9.72
N LEU A 283 -20.03 -26.41 10.37
CA LEU A 283 -20.00 -26.52 11.84
C LEU A 283 -20.06 -25.09 12.43
N GLU A 284 -20.85 -24.96 13.50
CA GLU A 284 -20.93 -23.71 14.26
C GLU A 284 -19.94 -23.72 15.43
N TYR A 285 -19.35 -22.56 15.72
CA TYR A 285 -18.44 -22.41 16.85
C TYR A 285 -18.78 -21.15 17.67
N GLU A 286 -18.25 -21.08 18.88
CA GLU A 286 -18.38 -19.90 19.74
C GLU A 286 -17.37 -18.84 19.32
N THR A 287 -17.85 -17.58 19.15
CA THR A 287 -16.95 -16.45 18.87
C THR A 287 -15.85 -16.31 19.93
N PHE A 288 -14.72 -15.71 19.55
CA PHE A 288 -13.61 -15.46 20.48
C PHE A 288 -13.97 -14.44 21.56
N PHE A 289 -14.83 -13.50 21.26
CA PHE A 289 -15.25 -12.43 22.18
C PHE A 289 -16.78 -12.27 22.19
N PRO A 290 -17.52 -13.16 22.87
CA PRO A 290 -18.99 -13.22 22.82
C PRO A 290 -19.68 -12.00 23.43
N TYR A 291 -18.97 -11.19 24.21
CA TYR A 291 -19.49 -10.02 24.87
C TYR A 291 -19.44 -8.74 24.00
N LEU A 292 -18.76 -8.77 22.86
CA LEU A 292 -18.72 -7.63 21.93
C LEU A 292 -20.06 -7.49 21.20
N ASP A 293 -20.63 -6.29 21.20
CA ASP A 293 -21.89 -6.01 20.52
C ASP A 293 -21.82 -6.32 19.01
N ALA A 294 -20.69 -6.06 18.39
CA ALA A 294 -20.45 -6.35 16.97
C ALA A 294 -20.54 -7.84 16.62
N GLN A 295 -20.49 -8.75 17.61
CA GLN A 295 -20.50 -10.20 17.43
C GLN A 295 -21.89 -10.86 17.68
N LYS A 296 -22.83 -10.12 18.32
CA LYS A 296 -24.07 -10.71 18.85
C LYS A 296 -25.00 -11.33 17.81
N ASP A 297 -25.07 -10.71 16.63
CA ASP A 297 -26.01 -11.14 15.57
C ASP A 297 -25.34 -12.00 14.49
N ILE A 298 -24.10 -12.46 14.73
CA ILE A 298 -23.33 -13.24 13.78
C ILE A 298 -23.37 -14.72 14.12
N VAL A 299 -23.78 -15.53 13.16
CA VAL A 299 -23.66 -16.98 13.26
C VAL A 299 -22.28 -17.39 12.74
N HIS A 300 -21.39 -17.74 13.66
CA HIS A 300 -20.02 -18.14 13.36
C HIS A 300 -19.99 -19.57 12.85
N LYS A 301 -19.56 -19.76 11.59
CA LYS A 301 -19.50 -21.07 10.92
C LYS A 301 -18.17 -21.31 10.25
N VAL A 302 -17.85 -22.59 10.10
CA VAL A 302 -16.76 -23.03 9.23
C VAL A 302 -17.21 -22.97 7.78
N VAL A 303 -16.44 -22.30 6.93
CA VAL A 303 -16.72 -22.10 5.51
C VAL A 303 -15.63 -22.72 4.63
N PRO A 304 -15.96 -23.13 3.40
CA PRO A 304 -14.97 -23.66 2.47
C PRO A 304 -14.16 -22.54 1.85
N TRP A 305 -12.85 -22.75 1.71
CA TRP A 305 -11.95 -21.84 0.97
C TRP A 305 -10.75 -22.61 0.43
N GLU A 306 -10.65 -22.71 -0.88
CA GLU A 306 -9.63 -23.47 -1.59
C GLU A 306 -8.22 -22.91 -1.42
N ASP A 307 -8.09 -21.59 -1.14
CA ASP A 307 -6.81 -20.91 -0.95
C ASP A 307 -6.14 -21.20 0.41
N VAL A 308 -6.82 -21.89 1.33
CA VAL A 308 -6.19 -22.36 2.56
C VAL A 308 -5.16 -23.44 2.22
N THR A 309 -3.90 -23.18 2.54
CA THR A 309 -2.77 -24.03 2.19
C THR A 309 -2.34 -24.94 3.35
N ALA A 310 -1.55 -25.97 3.03
CA ALA A 310 -0.95 -26.87 4.00
C ALA A 310 0.41 -26.38 4.53
N ASP A 311 0.90 -25.22 4.10
CA ASP A 311 2.29 -24.83 4.36
C ASP A 311 2.47 -24.12 5.70
N ASP A 312 1.47 -23.35 6.13
CA ASP A 312 1.56 -22.49 7.31
C ASP A 312 0.40 -22.69 8.31
N GLY A 313 0.70 -22.39 9.57
CA GLY A 313 -0.28 -22.34 10.67
C GLY A 313 -0.97 -23.66 10.96
N SER A 314 -2.23 -23.55 11.39
CA SER A 314 -3.07 -24.72 11.74
C SER A 314 -3.80 -25.34 10.55
N GLY A 315 -3.73 -24.75 9.36
CA GLY A 315 -4.55 -25.08 8.19
C GLY A 315 -6.02 -24.67 8.36
N VAL A 316 -6.30 -23.82 9.34
CA VAL A 316 -7.59 -23.17 9.55
C VAL A 316 -7.34 -21.67 9.68
N VAL A 317 -7.98 -20.88 8.85
CA VAL A 317 -7.82 -19.43 8.81
C VAL A 317 -9.03 -18.76 9.44
N HIS A 318 -8.82 -17.83 10.36
CA HIS A 318 -9.90 -16.98 10.84
C HIS A 318 -10.22 -15.91 9.79
N ILE A 319 -11.49 -15.64 9.57
CA ILE A 319 -11.96 -14.70 8.53
C ILE A 319 -12.51 -13.44 9.17
N ALA A 320 -11.92 -12.31 8.78
CA ALA A 320 -12.30 -10.95 9.22
C ALA A 320 -12.40 -10.01 8.01
N PRO A 321 -13.54 -10.02 7.27
CA PRO A 321 -13.70 -9.27 6.01
C PRO A 321 -13.49 -7.75 6.12
N GLY A 322 -13.61 -7.19 7.31
CA GLY A 322 -13.31 -5.77 7.56
C GLY A 322 -11.82 -5.46 7.74
N CYS A 323 -10.94 -6.48 7.79
CA CYS A 323 -9.53 -6.32 8.13
C CYS A 323 -8.56 -6.83 7.05
N GLY A 324 -8.95 -7.82 6.23
CA GLY A 324 -8.13 -8.46 5.21
C GLY A 324 -8.74 -8.38 3.81
N ALA A 325 -7.92 -8.26 2.76
CA ALA A 325 -8.40 -8.16 1.39
C ALA A 325 -8.94 -9.50 0.88
N GLU A 326 -8.23 -10.58 1.13
CA GLU A 326 -8.64 -11.95 0.77
C GLU A 326 -9.90 -12.36 1.56
N ASP A 327 -9.95 -12.01 2.86
CA ASP A 327 -11.11 -12.23 3.72
C ASP A 327 -12.33 -11.46 3.21
N PHE A 328 -12.10 -10.23 2.72
CA PHE A 328 -13.16 -9.42 2.14
C PHE A 328 -13.74 -10.04 0.88
N ASP A 329 -12.89 -10.52 -0.04
CA ASP A 329 -13.32 -11.16 -1.28
C ASP A 329 -14.08 -12.46 -1.00
N LEU A 330 -13.62 -13.25 -0.03
CA LEU A 330 -14.36 -14.43 0.47
C LEU A 330 -15.70 -14.02 1.09
N GLY A 331 -15.68 -12.97 1.92
CA GLY A 331 -16.86 -12.44 2.59
C GLY A 331 -17.93 -11.94 1.61
N GLU A 332 -17.54 -11.25 0.52
CA GLU A 332 -18.46 -10.85 -0.55
C GLU A 332 -19.10 -12.05 -1.24
N ARG A 333 -18.33 -13.10 -1.53
CA ARG A 333 -18.83 -14.31 -2.18
C ARG A 333 -19.84 -15.08 -1.30
N LEU A 334 -19.61 -15.10 0.01
CA LEU A 334 -20.41 -15.87 0.96
C LEU A 334 -21.43 -15.04 1.73
N GLY A 335 -21.48 -13.73 1.54
CA GLY A 335 -22.38 -12.83 2.26
C GLY A 335 -22.06 -12.70 3.75
N LEU A 336 -20.77 -12.76 4.13
CA LEU A 336 -20.35 -12.66 5.53
C LEU A 336 -20.41 -11.22 6.04
N ALA A 337 -20.59 -11.05 7.33
CA ALA A 337 -20.55 -9.75 8.00
C ALA A 337 -19.17 -9.08 7.87
N LYS A 338 -19.16 -7.74 7.89
CA LYS A 338 -17.94 -6.92 7.82
C LYS A 338 -17.84 -6.09 9.09
N ILE A 339 -16.90 -6.42 9.95
CA ILE A 339 -16.61 -5.67 11.17
C ILE A 339 -15.31 -4.91 10.97
N CYS A 340 -15.39 -3.57 11.01
CA CYS A 340 -14.24 -2.69 10.96
C CYS A 340 -14.00 -2.14 12.37
N PRO A 341 -13.00 -2.65 13.13
CA PRO A 341 -12.88 -2.35 14.55
C PRO A 341 -12.10 -1.08 14.85
N ILE A 342 -11.35 -0.54 13.88
CA ILE A 342 -10.42 0.57 14.07
C ILE A 342 -10.77 1.78 13.21
N ASP A 343 -10.42 2.95 13.70
CA ASP A 343 -10.52 4.22 12.99
C ASP A 343 -9.32 4.49 12.06
N GLU A 344 -9.30 5.65 11.41
CA GLU A 344 -8.24 6.10 10.50
C GLU A 344 -6.87 6.27 11.18
N SER A 345 -6.82 6.36 12.50
CA SER A 345 -5.59 6.44 13.29
C SER A 345 -5.11 5.06 13.77
N GLY A 346 -5.82 3.98 13.39
CA GLY A 346 -5.54 2.62 13.84
C GLY A 346 -5.92 2.38 15.31
N ILE A 347 -6.84 3.19 15.84
CA ILE A 347 -7.34 3.11 17.20
C ILE A 347 -8.68 2.39 17.20
N PHE A 348 -8.88 1.46 18.12
CA PHE A 348 -10.15 0.78 18.29
C PHE A 348 -11.28 1.74 18.60
N MET A 349 -12.37 1.63 17.86
CA MET A 349 -13.59 2.40 18.11
C MET A 349 -14.26 1.97 19.42
N ASP A 350 -15.21 2.75 19.89
CA ASP A 350 -16.05 2.38 21.03
C ASP A 350 -16.85 1.11 20.74
N GLY A 351 -17.07 0.28 21.77
CA GLY A 351 -17.81 -0.98 21.66
C GLY A 351 -16.94 -2.23 21.53
N PHE A 352 -15.61 -2.08 21.59
CA PHE A 352 -14.65 -3.20 21.59
C PHE A 352 -14.06 -3.50 22.97
N ASP A 353 -14.78 -3.15 24.04
CA ASP A 353 -14.46 -3.41 25.44
C ASP A 353 -13.03 -2.95 25.81
N PHE A 354 -12.18 -3.85 26.35
CA PHE A 354 -10.81 -3.53 26.77
C PHE A 354 -9.90 -2.99 25.65
N MET A 355 -10.26 -3.19 24.38
CA MET A 355 -9.51 -2.69 23.22
C MET A 355 -9.91 -1.24 22.86
N SER A 356 -11.12 -0.78 23.23
CA SER A 356 -11.63 0.56 22.87
C SER A 356 -10.66 1.68 23.27
N GLY A 357 -10.39 2.59 22.32
CA GLY A 357 -9.49 3.74 22.51
C GLY A 357 -8.00 3.40 22.48
N LYS A 358 -7.62 2.14 22.25
CA LYS A 358 -6.22 1.69 22.14
C LYS A 358 -5.82 1.44 20.70
N LYS A 359 -4.54 1.55 20.41
CA LYS A 359 -4.01 1.21 19.08
C LYS A 359 -4.01 -0.30 18.85
N ALA A 360 -4.37 -0.72 17.66
CA ALA A 360 -4.37 -2.14 17.27
C ALA A 360 -3.00 -2.82 17.46
N SER A 361 -1.90 -2.07 17.31
CA SER A 361 -0.53 -2.55 17.52
C SER A 361 -0.16 -2.79 19.00
N GLU A 362 -0.96 -2.33 19.94
CA GLU A 362 -0.63 -2.33 21.38
C GLU A 362 -1.46 -3.35 22.19
N VAL A 363 -2.55 -3.91 21.61
CA VAL A 363 -3.52 -4.73 22.36
C VAL A 363 -3.21 -6.23 22.42
N ALA A 364 -2.14 -6.70 21.74
CA ALA A 364 -1.89 -8.12 21.59
C ALA A 364 -1.82 -8.89 22.92
N ASN A 365 -1.11 -8.37 23.92
CA ASN A 365 -0.95 -9.05 25.22
C ASN A 365 -2.29 -9.15 25.96
N GLU A 366 -3.10 -8.10 25.93
CA GLU A 366 -4.43 -8.10 26.58
C GLU A 366 -5.39 -9.07 25.87
N VAL A 367 -5.28 -9.18 24.53
CA VAL A 367 -6.02 -10.21 23.76
C VAL A 367 -5.61 -11.61 24.23
N PHE A 368 -4.31 -11.88 24.42
CA PHE A 368 -3.83 -13.16 24.93
C PHE A 368 -4.36 -13.45 26.33
N GLU A 369 -4.28 -12.49 27.25
CA GLU A 369 -4.81 -12.62 28.60
C GLU A 369 -6.31 -12.99 28.59
N LYS A 370 -7.10 -12.32 27.75
CA LYS A 370 -8.53 -12.57 27.65
C LYS A 370 -8.85 -13.93 27.01
N LEU A 371 -8.05 -14.40 26.06
CA LEU A 371 -8.21 -15.73 25.47
C LEU A 371 -7.81 -16.82 26.46
N ASP A 372 -6.77 -16.60 27.26
CA ASP A 372 -6.33 -17.52 28.32
C ASP A 372 -7.39 -17.64 29.45
N GLU A 373 -7.94 -16.52 29.92
CA GLU A 373 -9.06 -16.51 30.88
C GLU A 373 -10.27 -17.36 30.42
N GLN A 374 -10.48 -17.44 29.10
CA GLN A 374 -11.54 -18.24 28.49
C GLN A 374 -11.13 -19.69 28.20
N GLY A 375 -9.87 -20.08 28.45
CA GLY A 375 -9.34 -21.38 28.12
C GLY A 375 -9.17 -21.63 26.62
N LYS A 376 -9.12 -20.55 25.82
CA LYS A 376 -9.02 -20.61 24.35
C LYS A 376 -7.59 -20.49 23.84
N LEU A 377 -6.63 -20.22 24.71
CA LEU A 377 -5.21 -20.17 24.36
C LEU A 377 -4.56 -21.54 24.46
#